data_24181930982912403cac57c407bff8fb
#
_entry.id   24181930982912403cac57c407bff8fb
#
_cell.length_a   1.000
_cell.length_b   1.000
_cell.length_c   1.000
_cell.angle_alpha   90.00
_cell.angle_beta   90.00
_cell.angle_gamma   90.00
#
_symmetry.space_group_name_H-M   'P 1'
#
loop_
_entity.id
_entity.type
_entity.pdbx_description
1 polymer ?
#
loop_
_entity_poly.entity_id
_entity_poly.type
_entity_poly.pdbx_seq_one_letter_code
_entity_poly.pdbx_strand_id
1 'polypeptide(L)'
;LCACGNRQKTLEETDLSMSVNGVEVTTKSSVDTLLTIFDGKYETAEAVSCVYSGMERTYSNETLSVFTYPGDDGAEHLMEAYAQANVQTARGITIGSSLKDVEDAYGSDYTRNGNVVSFELPASNDQMVPAGIYFELYDDMVIAIGIVCEHRAQ
;
A
#
# COMPACT_ATOMS: atom_id res chain seq x y z
N LEU A 1 16.38 3.67 36.79
CA LEU A 1 16.85 4.12 35.49
C LEU A 1 16.30 3.17 34.43
N CYS A 2 15.05 3.42 33.95
CA CYS A 2 14.49 2.72 32.78
C CYS A 2 15.08 3.35 31.55
N ALA A 3 16.02 2.67 30.92
CA ALA A 3 16.40 2.95 29.55
C ALA A 3 15.23 2.53 28.66
N CYS A 4 14.40 3.47 28.25
CA CYS A 4 13.50 3.30 27.11
C CYS A 4 14.39 3.17 25.86
N GLY A 5 14.85 1.95 25.61
CA GLY A 5 15.49 1.62 24.35
C GLY A 5 14.50 1.88 23.23
N ASN A 6 14.82 2.82 22.36
CA ASN A 6 14.16 3.02 21.06
C ASN A 6 14.38 1.72 20.29
N ARG A 7 13.51 0.72 20.49
CA ARG A 7 13.50 -0.47 19.65
C ARG A 7 13.08 0.00 18.27
N GLN A 8 14.06 0.10 17.38
CA GLN A 8 13.83 0.24 15.96
C GLN A 8 12.82 -0.85 15.57
N LYS A 9 11.61 -0.44 15.19
CA LYS A 9 10.53 -1.37 14.86
C LYS A 9 10.83 -1.95 13.49
N THR A 10 11.29 -3.20 13.44
CA THR A 10 11.55 -3.90 12.18
C THR A 10 10.24 -4.09 11.44
N LEU A 11 10.22 -3.68 10.16
CA LEU A 11 9.10 -3.92 9.25
C LEU A 11 9.12 -5.37 8.78
N GLU A 12 7.98 -6.04 8.88
CA GLU A 12 7.77 -7.39 8.36
C GLU A 12 6.67 -7.39 7.30
N GLU A 13 6.59 -8.43 6.48
CA GLU A 13 5.57 -8.54 5.43
C GLU A 13 4.15 -8.49 6.01
N THR A 14 3.93 -9.05 7.19
CA THR A 14 2.65 -9.00 7.90
C THR A 14 2.23 -7.59 8.33
N ASP A 15 3.17 -6.64 8.37
CA ASP A 15 2.89 -5.23 8.63
C ASP A 15 2.34 -4.51 7.41
N LEU A 16 2.52 -5.08 6.21
CA LEU A 16 2.01 -4.56 4.95
C LEU A 16 0.55 -4.96 4.77
N SER A 17 -0.30 -4.46 5.66
CA SER A 17 -1.71 -4.77 5.66
C SER A 17 -2.55 -3.61 6.18
N MET A 18 -3.75 -3.52 5.65
CA MET A 18 -4.78 -2.57 6.08
C MET A 18 -6.16 -3.17 5.88
N SER A 19 -7.13 -2.70 6.64
CA SER A 19 -8.54 -3.01 6.46
C SER A 19 -9.22 -1.84 5.75
N VAL A 20 -9.93 -2.11 4.67
CA VAL A 20 -10.72 -1.11 3.93
C VAL A 20 -12.17 -1.60 3.86
N ASN A 21 -13.11 -0.81 4.35
CA ASN A 21 -14.51 -1.22 4.49
C ASN A 21 -14.69 -2.59 5.18
N GLY A 22 -13.81 -2.91 6.14
CA GLY A 22 -13.83 -4.17 6.87
C GLY A 22 -13.20 -5.37 6.14
N VAL A 23 -12.67 -5.18 4.93
CA VAL A 23 -11.97 -6.22 4.15
C VAL A 23 -10.46 -6.03 4.29
N GLU A 24 -9.75 -7.10 4.62
CA GLU A 24 -8.30 -7.07 4.75
C GLU A 24 -7.61 -6.98 3.38
N VAL A 25 -6.70 -6.03 3.25
CA VAL A 25 -5.84 -5.83 2.09
C VAL A 25 -4.40 -6.11 2.49
N THR A 26 -3.77 -7.05 1.82
CA THR A 26 -2.37 -7.45 2.04
C THR A 26 -1.63 -7.56 0.71
N THR A 27 -0.33 -7.77 0.74
CA THR A 27 0.47 -8.07 -0.46
C THR A 27 0.08 -9.38 -1.15
N LYS A 28 -0.73 -10.23 -0.50
CA LYS A 28 -1.21 -11.52 -1.02
C LYS A 28 -2.69 -11.51 -1.41
N SER A 29 -3.34 -10.36 -1.32
CA SER A 29 -4.75 -10.25 -1.68
C SER A 29 -4.98 -10.57 -3.15
N SER A 30 -6.01 -11.35 -3.45
CA SER A 30 -6.46 -11.55 -4.83
C SER A 30 -7.24 -10.33 -5.32
N VAL A 31 -7.18 -10.05 -6.60
CA VAL A 31 -7.95 -8.96 -7.22
C VAL A 31 -9.44 -9.14 -6.96
N ASP A 32 -9.97 -10.36 -7.11
CA ASP A 32 -11.39 -10.66 -6.88
C ASP A 32 -11.83 -10.30 -5.45
N THR A 33 -11.02 -10.62 -4.44
CA THR A 33 -11.31 -10.23 -3.05
C THR A 33 -11.34 -8.72 -2.88
N LEU A 34 -10.40 -8.00 -3.50
CA LEU A 34 -10.35 -6.55 -3.42
C LEU A 34 -11.54 -5.87 -4.11
N LEU A 35 -12.02 -6.43 -5.21
CA LEU A 35 -13.19 -5.91 -5.92
C LEU A 35 -14.47 -5.97 -5.06
N THR A 36 -14.55 -6.87 -4.07
CA THR A 36 -15.67 -6.92 -3.13
C THR A 36 -15.79 -5.66 -2.27
N ILE A 37 -14.66 -4.95 -2.06
CA ILE A 37 -14.65 -3.70 -1.28
C ILE A 37 -15.54 -2.63 -1.90
N PHE A 38 -15.65 -2.62 -3.23
CA PHE A 38 -16.40 -1.61 -3.98
C PHE A 38 -17.91 -1.82 -3.97
N ASP A 39 -18.39 -2.99 -3.57
CA ASP A 39 -19.83 -3.35 -3.62
C ASP A 39 -20.46 -3.08 -5.01
N GLY A 40 -19.73 -3.42 -6.07
CA GLY A 40 -20.12 -3.23 -7.47
C GLY A 40 -20.08 -1.78 -7.98
N LYS A 41 -19.60 -0.82 -7.17
CA LYS A 41 -19.56 0.60 -7.51
C LYS A 41 -18.11 1.07 -7.71
N TYR A 42 -17.59 0.87 -8.92
CA TYR A 42 -16.25 1.31 -9.30
C TYR A 42 -16.16 1.57 -10.80
N GLU A 43 -15.17 2.35 -11.17
CA GLU A 43 -14.74 2.57 -12.54
C GLU A 43 -13.52 1.71 -12.86
N THR A 44 -13.36 1.32 -14.12
CA THR A 44 -12.21 0.56 -14.61
C THR A 44 -11.52 1.33 -15.71
N ALA A 45 -10.18 1.44 -15.61
CA ALA A 45 -9.33 1.93 -16.69
C ALA A 45 -8.29 0.87 -17.05
N GLU A 46 -7.88 0.84 -18.32
CA GLU A 46 -6.88 -0.09 -18.82
C GLU A 46 -5.80 0.64 -19.62
N ALA A 47 -4.56 0.15 -19.50
CA ALA A 47 -3.44 0.60 -20.31
C ALA A 47 -2.54 -0.58 -20.67
N VAL A 48 -1.90 -0.52 -21.84
CA VAL A 48 -0.89 -1.51 -22.22
C VAL A 48 0.31 -1.36 -21.28
N SER A 49 0.73 -2.48 -20.67
CA SER A 49 1.89 -2.46 -19.80
C SER A 49 3.17 -2.23 -20.60
N CYS A 50 4.06 -1.38 -20.05
CA CYS A 50 5.40 -1.17 -20.61
C CYS A 50 6.40 -2.25 -20.18
N VAL A 51 6.05 -3.06 -19.18
CA VAL A 51 6.96 -4.00 -18.50
C VAL A 51 6.53 -5.45 -18.66
N TYR A 52 5.22 -5.69 -18.71
CA TYR A 52 4.62 -7.01 -18.83
C TYR A 52 3.91 -7.15 -20.17
N SER A 53 3.69 -8.38 -20.60
CA SER A 53 2.87 -8.65 -21.79
C SER A 53 1.39 -8.65 -21.41
N GLY A 54 0.65 -7.61 -21.77
CA GLY A 54 -0.78 -7.49 -21.47
C GLY A 54 -1.19 -6.11 -20.98
N MET A 55 -2.30 -6.07 -20.27
CA MET A 55 -2.93 -4.83 -19.80
C MET A 55 -2.74 -4.65 -18.29
N GLU A 56 -2.35 -3.46 -17.89
CA GLU A 56 -2.49 -2.99 -16.52
C GLU A 56 -3.89 -2.42 -16.34
N ARG A 57 -4.50 -2.63 -15.16
CA ARG A 57 -5.85 -2.15 -14.87
C ARG A 57 -5.87 -1.34 -13.59
N THR A 58 -6.77 -0.37 -13.56
CA THR A 58 -7.11 0.38 -12.36
C THR A 58 -8.60 0.23 -12.10
N TYR A 59 -8.94 -0.18 -10.89
CA TYR A 59 -10.30 -0.23 -10.38
C TYR A 59 -10.42 0.82 -9.29
N SER A 60 -11.37 1.74 -9.39
CA SER A 60 -11.40 2.86 -8.43
C SER A 60 -12.79 3.39 -8.13
N ASN A 61 -12.95 3.87 -6.92
CA ASN A 61 -13.99 4.79 -6.47
C ASN A 61 -13.39 5.83 -5.52
N GLU A 62 -14.21 6.58 -4.82
CA GLU A 62 -13.77 7.60 -3.86
C GLU A 62 -13.06 7.05 -2.61
N THR A 63 -13.21 5.76 -2.31
CA THR A 63 -12.62 5.11 -1.12
C THR A 63 -11.29 4.45 -1.42
N LEU A 64 -11.18 3.75 -2.55
CA LEU A 64 -10.06 2.88 -2.87
C LEU A 64 -9.73 2.92 -4.36
N SER A 65 -8.44 2.85 -4.67
CA SER A 65 -7.94 2.54 -6.00
C SER A 65 -7.08 1.27 -5.93
N VAL A 66 -7.35 0.33 -6.81
CA VAL A 66 -6.61 -0.93 -6.96
C VAL A 66 -5.93 -0.92 -8.32
N PHE A 67 -4.60 -1.01 -8.32
CA PHE A 67 -3.77 -1.06 -9.52
C PHE A 67 -3.27 -2.49 -9.69
N THR A 68 -3.41 -3.03 -10.89
CA THR A 68 -3.04 -4.41 -11.20
C THR A 68 -2.09 -4.49 -12.39
N TYR A 69 -1.37 -5.60 -12.50
CA TYR A 69 -0.51 -5.89 -13.64
C TYR A 69 -0.73 -7.34 -14.12
N PRO A 70 -0.49 -7.61 -15.40
CA PRO A 70 -0.54 -8.97 -15.92
C PRO A 70 0.78 -9.67 -15.58
N GLY A 71 0.75 -10.70 -14.75
CA GLY A 71 1.94 -11.49 -14.46
C GLY A 71 2.42 -12.31 -15.67
N ASP A 72 3.64 -12.82 -15.60
CA ASP A 72 4.20 -13.75 -16.62
C ASP A 72 3.41 -15.06 -16.71
N ASP A 73 2.61 -15.37 -15.70
CA ASP A 73 1.68 -16.50 -15.66
C ASP A 73 0.34 -16.21 -16.38
N GLY A 74 0.16 -15.01 -16.91
CA GLY A 74 -1.07 -14.54 -17.54
C GLY A 74 -2.21 -14.23 -16.59
N ALA A 75 -1.98 -14.32 -15.29
CA ALA A 75 -2.96 -13.91 -14.27
C ALA A 75 -2.82 -12.43 -13.93
N GLU A 76 -3.90 -11.84 -13.45
CA GLU A 76 -3.92 -10.46 -12.95
C GLU A 76 -3.46 -10.43 -11.50
N HIS A 77 -2.47 -9.61 -11.20
CA HIS A 77 -1.86 -9.48 -9.87
C HIS A 77 -2.02 -8.06 -9.32
N LEU A 78 -2.13 -7.96 -7.99
CA LEU A 78 -2.11 -6.68 -7.31
C LEU A 78 -0.73 -6.03 -7.42
N MET A 79 -0.69 -4.79 -7.92
CA MET A 79 0.50 -3.94 -7.90
C MET A 79 0.47 -3.03 -6.67
N GLU A 80 -0.64 -2.32 -6.47
CA GLU A 80 -0.81 -1.33 -5.42
C GLU A 80 -2.29 -1.16 -5.05
N ALA A 81 -2.55 -0.96 -3.78
CA ALA A 81 -3.85 -0.55 -3.26
C ALA A 81 -3.71 0.79 -2.52
N TYR A 82 -4.48 1.79 -2.92
CA TYR A 82 -4.44 3.15 -2.40
C TYR A 82 -5.80 3.50 -1.81
N ALA A 83 -5.87 3.70 -0.48
CA ALA A 83 -7.10 3.95 0.24
C ALA A 83 -7.16 5.39 0.78
N GLN A 84 -8.29 6.07 0.56
CA GLN A 84 -8.53 7.46 0.98
C GLN A 84 -9.59 7.59 2.08
N ALA A 85 -10.30 6.51 2.39
CA ALA A 85 -11.35 6.50 3.41
C ALA A 85 -11.56 5.09 3.97
N ASN A 86 -12.17 5.00 5.15
CA ASN A 86 -12.57 3.76 5.81
C ASN A 86 -11.44 2.73 5.91
N VAL A 87 -10.24 3.20 6.20
CA VAL A 87 -9.01 2.41 6.22
C VAL A 87 -8.34 2.47 7.59
N GLN A 88 -7.84 1.33 8.03
CA GLN A 88 -6.99 1.22 9.22
C GLN A 88 -5.89 0.20 8.96
N THR A 89 -4.63 0.56 9.24
CA THR A 89 -3.51 -0.37 9.12
C THR A 89 -3.45 -1.35 10.27
N ALA A 90 -2.67 -2.43 10.12
CA ALA A 90 -2.43 -3.41 11.18
C ALA A 90 -1.88 -2.77 12.48
N ARG A 91 -1.15 -1.66 12.37
CA ARG A 91 -0.61 -0.92 13.52
C ARG A 91 -1.45 0.29 13.93
N GLY A 92 -2.71 0.37 13.46
CA GLY A 92 -3.73 1.30 13.95
C GLY A 92 -3.72 2.69 13.31
N ILE A 93 -3.01 2.91 12.22
CA ILE A 93 -3.03 4.19 11.50
C ILE A 93 -4.27 4.29 10.63
N THR A 94 -4.94 5.44 10.70
CA THR A 94 -6.15 5.77 9.93
C THR A 94 -5.98 7.10 9.19
N ILE A 95 -6.96 7.45 8.37
CA ILE A 95 -7.06 8.81 7.83
C ILE A 95 -7.23 9.79 8.99
N GLY A 96 -6.47 10.87 9.00
CA GLY A 96 -6.43 11.84 10.09
C GLY A 96 -5.42 11.56 11.20
N SER A 97 -4.76 10.41 11.21
CA SER A 97 -3.61 10.17 12.08
C SER A 97 -2.48 11.15 11.76
N SER A 98 -1.70 11.54 12.77
CA SER A 98 -0.57 12.46 12.58
C SER A 98 0.68 11.71 12.07
N LEU A 99 1.65 12.45 11.53
CA LEU A 99 2.97 11.91 11.23
C LEU A 99 3.61 11.30 12.49
N LYS A 100 3.41 11.93 13.65
CA LYS A 100 3.90 11.38 14.91
C LYS A 100 3.27 10.03 15.23
N ASP A 101 1.98 9.85 14.99
CA ASP A 101 1.31 8.55 15.16
C ASP A 101 1.93 7.48 14.24
N VAL A 102 2.23 7.85 12.99
CA VAL A 102 2.92 6.96 12.03
C VAL A 102 4.31 6.60 12.55
N GLU A 103 5.09 7.56 13.03
CA GLU A 103 6.42 7.31 13.60
C GLU A 103 6.36 6.46 14.87
N ASP A 104 5.39 6.68 15.74
CA ASP A 104 5.18 5.85 16.93
C ASP A 104 4.84 4.40 16.58
N ALA A 105 4.11 4.18 15.47
CA ALA A 105 3.71 2.86 15.01
C ALA A 105 4.80 2.14 14.20
N TYR A 106 5.45 2.81 13.26
CA TYR A 106 6.37 2.21 12.27
C TYR A 106 7.83 2.61 12.44
N GLY A 107 8.12 3.61 13.27
CA GLY A 107 9.46 4.17 13.43
C GLY A 107 9.68 5.40 12.54
N SER A 108 10.89 5.96 12.64
CA SER A 108 11.28 7.15 11.88
C SER A 108 12.26 6.85 10.73
N ASP A 109 12.52 5.57 10.48
CA ASP A 109 13.41 5.10 9.41
C ASP A 109 12.62 4.87 8.11
N TYR A 110 12.06 5.94 7.59
CA TYR A 110 11.29 5.94 6.35
C TYR A 110 11.98 6.77 5.26
N THR A 111 11.67 6.48 4.02
CA THR A 111 11.98 7.35 2.88
C THR A 111 10.88 8.39 2.74
N ARG A 112 11.27 9.66 2.64
CA ARG A 112 10.32 10.75 2.40
C ARG A 112 10.52 11.32 0.99
N ASN A 113 9.44 11.38 0.24
CA ASN A 113 9.39 12.01 -1.07
C ASN A 113 8.21 12.99 -1.10
N GLY A 114 8.51 14.28 -0.92
CA GLY A 114 7.49 15.32 -0.82
C GLY A 114 6.57 15.08 0.40
N ASN A 115 5.29 14.85 0.14
CA ASN A 115 4.27 14.59 1.14
C ASN A 115 4.02 13.10 1.40
N VAL A 116 4.83 12.21 0.84
CA VAL A 116 4.72 10.76 1.03
C VAL A 116 5.86 10.25 1.89
N VAL A 117 5.53 9.49 2.94
CA VAL A 117 6.49 8.73 3.75
C VAL A 117 6.27 7.23 3.52
N SER A 118 7.34 6.51 3.21
CA SER A 118 7.30 5.11 2.79
C SER A 118 8.18 4.24 3.66
N PHE A 119 7.65 3.10 4.06
CA PHE A 119 8.36 2.01 4.75
C PHE A 119 8.41 0.82 3.80
N GLU A 120 9.59 0.35 3.47
CA GLU A 120 9.81 -0.65 2.43
C GLU A 120 10.56 -1.85 2.97
N LEU A 121 10.19 -3.04 2.48
CA LEU A 121 11.00 -4.25 2.63
C LEU A 121 12.13 -4.25 1.59
N PRO A 122 13.22 -5.00 1.82
CA PRO A 122 14.24 -5.17 0.79
C PRO A 122 13.64 -5.79 -0.48
N ALA A 123 13.92 -5.21 -1.65
CA ALA A 123 13.54 -5.78 -2.93
C ALA A 123 14.36 -7.04 -3.24
N SER A 124 13.80 -7.96 -4.03
CA SER A 124 14.48 -9.19 -4.46
C SER A 124 15.73 -8.91 -5.30
N ASN A 125 15.72 -7.82 -6.07
CA ASN A 125 16.85 -7.31 -6.85
C ASN A 125 16.61 -5.84 -7.22
N ASP A 126 17.60 -5.22 -7.87
CA ASP A 126 17.59 -3.79 -8.23
C ASP A 126 16.62 -3.42 -9.37
N GLN A 127 16.03 -4.40 -10.04
CA GLN A 127 15.02 -4.19 -11.09
C GLN A 127 13.58 -4.22 -10.55
N MET A 128 13.41 -4.46 -9.26
CA MET A 128 12.10 -4.56 -8.63
C MET A 128 11.78 -3.32 -7.81
N VAL A 129 10.51 -2.90 -7.85
CA VAL A 129 9.93 -1.99 -6.87
C VAL A 129 9.68 -2.78 -5.60
N PRO A 130 10.21 -2.37 -4.44
CA PRO A 130 10.04 -3.13 -3.21
C PRO A 130 8.60 -3.11 -2.71
N ALA A 131 8.20 -4.18 -2.03
CA ALA A 131 6.96 -4.18 -1.26
C ALA A 131 7.05 -3.19 -0.11
N GLY A 132 5.96 -2.50 0.18
CA GLY A 132 5.95 -1.50 1.22
C GLY A 132 4.57 -0.98 1.59
N ILE A 133 4.56 -0.12 2.58
CA ILE A 133 3.41 0.67 3.00
C ILE A 133 3.80 2.15 2.97
N TYR A 134 2.93 2.99 2.48
CA TYR A 134 3.18 4.43 2.48
C TYR A 134 1.98 5.22 2.98
N PHE A 135 2.28 6.43 3.44
CA PHE A 135 1.31 7.38 3.95
C PHE A 135 1.48 8.69 3.20
N GLU A 136 0.41 9.14 2.58
CA GLU A 136 0.34 10.46 1.97
C GLU A 136 -0.15 11.44 3.02
N LEU A 137 0.56 12.56 3.16
CA LEU A 137 0.32 13.56 4.20
C LEU A 137 -0.15 14.89 3.61
N TYR A 138 -1.01 15.56 4.32
CA TYR A 138 -1.31 16.97 4.14
C TYR A 138 -1.26 17.62 5.52
N ASP A 139 -0.43 18.66 5.68
CA ASP A 139 -0.20 19.34 6.95
C ASP A 139 0.14 18.34 8.09
N ASP A 140 1.05 17.40 7.79
CA ASP A 140 1.48 16.30 8.68
C ASP A 140 0.35 15.40 9.20
N MET A 141 -0.77 15.35 8.50
CA MET A 141 -1.89 14.44 8.76
C MET A 141 -2.07 13.47 7.61
N VAL A 142 -2.34 12.21 7.92
CA VAL A 142 -2.55 11.15 6.91
C VAL A 142 -3.85 11.41 6.14
N ILE A 143 -3.75 11.51 4.83
CA ILE A 143 -4.89 11.67 3.91
C ILE A 143 -5.11 10.45 3.01
N ALA A 144 -4.10 9.57 2.88
CA ALA A 144 -4.20 8.32 2.16
C ALA A 144 -3.17 7.32 2.66
N ILE A 145 -3.47 6.03 2.50
CA ILE A 145 -2.60 4.91 2.88
C ILE A 145 -2.52 3.96 1.70
N GLY A 146 -1.29 3.56 1.33
CA GLY A 146 -1.05 2.64 0.22
C GLY A 146 -0.27 1.40 0.65
N ILE A 147 -0.63 0.26 0.06
CA ILE A 147 0.13 -0.99 0.11
C ILE A 147 0.66 -1.26 -1.29
N VAL A 148 1.96 -1.47 -1.40
CA VAL A 148 2.65 -1.80 -2.66
C VAL A 148 3.13 -3.25 -2.58
N CYS A 149 2.82 -4.03 -3.62
CA CYS A 149 3.37 -5.37 -3.81
C CYS A 149 4.67 -5.27 -4.62
N GLU A 150 5.63 -6.15 -4.35
CA GLU A 150 6.84 -6.18 -5.17
C GLU A 150 6.49 -6.50 -6.63
N HIS A 151 6.97 -5.68 -7.57
CA HIS A 151 6.75 -5.83 -9.01
C HIS A 151 7.94 -5.25 -9.78
N ARG A 152 8.00 -5.50 -11.11
CA ARG A 152 9.06 -4.94 -11.94
C ARG A 152 8.97 -3.43 -12.04
N ALA A 153 10.11 -2.75 -11.91
CA ALA A 153 10.21 -1.31 -12.18
C ALA A 153 10.06 -1.03 -13.68
N GLN A 154 9.44 0.10 -13.96
CA GLN A 154 9.33 0.62 -15.34
C GLN A 154 10.63 1.21 -15.83
#